data_664d9c514c545a85b5937921cbf11646
#
_entry.id   664d9c514c545a85b5937921cbf11646
#
_cell.length_a   1.000
_cell.length_b   1.000
_cell.length_c   1.000
_cell.angle_alpha   90.00
_cell.angle_beta   90.00
_cell.angle_gamma   90.00
#
_symmetry.space_group_name_H-M   'P 1'
#
loop_
_entity.id
_entity.type
_entity.pdbx_description
1 polymer ?
#
loop_
_entity_poly.entity_id
_entity_poly.type
_entity_poly.pdbx_seq_one_letter_code
_entity_poly.pdbx_strand_id
1 'polypeptide(L)'
;MPYKKSRFNFTYKQDEDAHVVFNTYSKALVVLSDSEFQQFQEMSFDNPEMVQELVDNRILIEESFDEVGFLSYCHNMTKFSKGSLHLVLATTMDCNFACPYCYENRRKGKMSIEVQDAIIRFIQENINHGVQKLDVTWYGGEPLLYPDIVQALATRIRQIADASGCELTMYMVTNGYLSDSCCKSLDNIRVKQRFSTIPSNIQMCIRDRSYDGCLVL
;
A
#
# COMPACT_ATOMS: atom_id res chain seq x y z
N MET A 1 31.72 15.11 17.16
CA MET A 1 30.36 14.88 17.65
C MET A 1 30.00 13.42 17.44
N PRO A 2 29.16 12.80 18.26
CA PRO A 2 28.81 11.39 18.12
C PRO A 2 27.76 11.13 17.04
N TYR A 3 27.55 12.07 16.11
CA TYR A 3 26.55 12.04 15.06
C TYR A 3 27.15 12.08 13.67
N LYS A 4 26.44 11.46 12.70
CA LYS A 4 26.69 11.54 11.26
C LYS A 4 25.39 11.93 10.54
N LYS A 5 25.53 12.39 9.30
CA LYS A 5 24.37 12.63 8.43
C LYS A 5 23.71 11.31 8.04
N SER A 6 22.39 11.23 8.12
CA SER A 6 21.66 10.09 7.59
C SER A 6 21.89 9.97 6.07
N ARG A 7 22.10 8.75 5.59
CA ARG A 7 22.22 8.46 4.13
C ARG A 7 20.92 8.67 3.36
N PHE A 8 19.80 8.80 4.06
CA PHE A 8 18.48 9.02 3.48
C PHE A 8 18.12 10.49 3.33
N ASN A 9 19.06 11.40 3.61
CA ASN A 9 18.88 12.83 3.39
C ASN A 9 19.04 13.19 1.92
N PHE A 10 18.10 13.97 1.42
CA PHE A 10 18.17 14.70 0.16
C PHE A 10 18.20 16.18 0.46
N THR A 11 19.08 16.91 -0.22
CA THR A 11 19.19 18.35 -0.05
C THR A 11 18.80 19.04 -1.35
N TYR A 12 18.08 20.14 -1.22
CA TYR A 12 17.65 20.97 -2.33
C TYR A 12 17.77 22.44 -1.96
N LYS A 13 18.39 23.25 -2.81
CA LYS A 13 18.40 24.70 -2.63
C LYS A 13 17.11 25.27 -3.16
N GLN A 14 16.30 25.86 -2.28
CA GLN A 14 14.98 26.39 -2.61
C GLN A 14 15.07 27.79 -3.20
N ASP A 15 15.86 28.67 -2.58
CA ASP A 15 16.14 30.03 -3.00
C ASP A 15 17.57 30.46 -2.60
N GLU A 16 17.88 31.77 -2.64
CA GLU A 16 19.24 32.26 -2.36
C GLU A 16 19.67 31.95 -0.93
N ASP A 17 18.73 31.97 0.05
CA ASP A 17 19.03 31.89 1.48
C ASP A 17 18.44 30.65 2.17
N ALA A 18 17.78 29.73 1.44
CA ALA A 18 17.10 28.61 2.03
C ALA A 18 17.45 27.27 1.39
N HIS A 19 17.84 26.31 2.24
CA HIS A 19 18.09 24.91 1.88
C HIS A 19 17.10 24.00 2.55
N VAL A 20 16.51 23.11 1.77
CA VAL A 20 15.62 22.05 2.27
C VAL A 20 16.41 20.77 2.43
N VAL A 21 16.33 20.16 3.60
CA VAL A 21 16.81 18.81 3.86
C VAL A 21 15.61 17.92 4.10
N PHE A 22 15.41 16.95 3.22
CA PHE A 22 14.34 15.97 3.31
C PHE A 22 14.92 14.58 3.60
N ASN A 23 14.46 13.95 4.67
CA ASN A 23 14.85 12.58 4.99
C ASN A 23 13.77 11.60 4.51
N THR A 24 14.12 10.74 3.56
CA THR A 24 13.15 9.80 2.95
C THR A 24 12.72 8.68 3.89
N TYR A 25 13.49 8.40 4.95
CA TYR A 25 13.14 7.39 5.94
C TYR A 25 12.16 7.94 7.00
N SER A 26 12.50 9.05 7.64
CA SER A 26 11.62 9.69 8.66
C SER A 26 10.47 10.48 8.05
N LYS A 27 10.59 10.84 6.75
CA LYS A 27 9.71 11.78 6.03
C LYS A 27 9.75 13.20 6.60
N ALA A 28 10.73 13.49 7.42
CA ALA A 28 10.94 14.81 7.97
C ALA A 28 11.50 15.76 6.90
N LEU A 29 11.07 17.01 6.95
CA LEU A 29 11.54 18.09 6.12
C LEU A 29 11.96 19.23 7.03
N VAL A 30 13.21 19.67 6.92
CA VAL A 30 13.79 20.81 7.67
C VAL A 30 14.29 21.83 6.68
N VAL A 31 14.05 23.10 6.97
CA VAL A 31 14.56 24.23 6.18
C VAL A 31 15.69 24.87 6.97
N LEU A 32 16.84 25.02 6.33
CA LEU A 32 18.04 25.61 6.90
C LEU A 32 18.41 26.87 6.12
N SER A 33 18.84 27.93 6.82
CA SER A 33 19.50 29.06 6.22
C SER A 33 20.85 28.66 5.59
N ASP A 34 21.43 29.49 4.73
CA ASP A 34 22.76 29.23 4.14
C ASP A 34 23.82 28.94 5.21
N SER A 35 23.82 29.70 6.31
CA SER A 35 24.80 29.52 7.38
C SER A 35 24.57 28.20 8.15
N GLU A 36 23.32 27.82 8.44
CA GLU A 36 22.98 26.55 9.09
C GLU A 36 23.26 25.36 8.17
N PHE A 37 22.99 25.52 6.86
CA PHE A 37 23.30 24.48 5.90
C PHE A 37 24.82 24.26 5.76
N GLN A 38 25.63 25.32 5.81
CA GLN A 38 27.08 25.18 5.86
C GLN A 38 27.53 24.44 7.12
N GLN A 39 27.02 24.81 8.30
CA GLN A 39 27.27 24.06 9.56
C GLN A 39 26.87 22.58 9.44
N PHE A 40 25.73 22.32 8.82
CA PHE A 40 25.28 20.95 8.55
C PHE A 40 26.25 20.24 7.59
N GLN A 41 26.76 20.91 6.53
CA GLN A 41 27.72 20.30 5.61
C GLN A 41 29.05 19.98 6.29
N GLU A 42 29.54 20.86 7.12
CA GLU A 42 30.82 20.74 7.83
C GLU A 42 30.72 19.91 9.13
N MET A 43 29.49 19.53 9.55
CA MET A 43 29.23 18.85 10.82
C MET A 43 29.75 19.67 12.03
N SER A 44 29.71 20.99 11.93
CA SER A 44 30.18 21.93 12.93
C SER A 44 29.04 22.87 13.34
N PHE A 45 28.42 22.65 14.47
CA PHE A 45 27.23 23.33 14.92
C PHE A 45 27.54 24.23 16.13
N ASP A 46 27.07 25.47 16.06
CA ASP A 46 27.18 26.44 17.16
C ASP A 46 25.97 26.37 18.10
N ASN A 47 24.81 25.89 17.59
CA ASN A 47 23.57 25.81 18.33
C ASN A 47 23.19 24.36 18.69
N PRO A 48 23.21 23.99 19.98
CA PRO A 48 22.80 22.65 20.43
C PRO A 48 21.33 22.32 20.15
N GLU A 49 20.43 23.33 20.14
CA GLU A 49 19.00 23.12 19.85
C GLU A 49 18.80 22.68 18.40
N MET A 50 19.54 23.28 17.46
CA MET A 50 19.56 22.86 16.07
C MET A 50 20.01 21.39 15.92
N VAL A 51 21.06 21.00 16.63
CA VAL A 51 21.55 19.61 16.61
C VAL A 51 20.45 18.67 17.10
N GLN A 52 19.77 19.02 18.20
CA GLN A 52 18.69 18.21 18.74
C GLN A 52 17.52 18.09 17.77
N GLU A 53 17.13 19.18 17.12
CA GLU A 53 16.09 19.15 16.09
C GLU A 53 16.45 18.24 14.91
N LEU A 54 17.71 18.32 14.43
CA LEU A 54 18.17 17.46 13.34
C LEU A 54 18.22 15.98 13.74
N VAL A 55 18.51 15.68 15.01
CA VAL A 55 18.51 14.31 15.56
C VAL A 55 17.08 13.80 15.71
N ASP A 56 16.17 14.59 16.27
CA ASP A 56 14.77 14.21 16.46
C ASP A 56 14.08 13.91 15.11
N ASN A 57 14.46 14.64 14.08
CA ASN A 57 13.99 14.45 12.70
C ASN A 57 14.76 13.36 11.92
N ARG A 58 15.74 12.71 12.55
CA ARG A 58 16.62 11.69 11.93
C ARG A 58 17.42 12.18 10.72
N ILE A 59 17.65 13.47 10.63
CA ILE A 59 18.57 14.07 9.66
C ILE A 59 20.02 13.83 10.11
N LEU A 60 20.26 13.96 11.41
CA LEU A 60 21.45 13.43 12.07
C LEU A 60 21.10 12.16 12.84
N ILE A 61 22.03 11.21 12.83
CA ILE A 61 21.91 9.92 13.54
C ILE A 61 23.19 9.66 14.30
N GLU A 62 23.15 8.77 15.28
CA GLU A 62 24.35 8.34 15.98
C GLU A 62 25.38 7.73 15.02
N GLU A 63 26.64 8.04 15.22
CA GLU A 63 27.76 7.54 14.37
C GLU A 63 27.75 6.02 14.25
N SER A 64 27.44 5.31 15.34
CA SER A 64 27.39 3.87 15.43
C SER A 64 26.17 3.22 14.78
N PHE A 65 25.12 4.01 14.47
CA PHE A 65 23.86 3.44 13.97
C PHE A 65 23.97 2.95 12.53
N ASP A 66 23.71 1.67 12.33
CA ASP A 66 23.64 1.03 11.00
C ASP A 66 22.22 1.14 10.42
N GLU A 67 21.99 2.17 9.60
CA GLU A 67 20.68 2.41 8.95
C GLU A 67 20.27 1.26 8.01
N VAL A 68 21.21 0.69 7.28
CA VAL A 68 20.92 -0.38 6.30
C VAL A 68 20.61 -1.68 7.02
N GLY A 69 21.40 -2.01 8.03
CA GLY A 69 21.14 -3.17 8.88
C GLY A 69 19.79 -3.08 9.56
N PHE A 70 19.43 -1.89 10.07
CA PHE A 70 18.11 -1.65 10.68
C PHE A 70 16.97 -1.80 9.69
N LEU A 71 17.08 -1.23 8.48
CA LEU A 71 16.07 -1.41 7.43
C LEU A 71 15.94 -2.87 7.00
N SER A 72 17.07 -3.56 6.86
CA SER A 72 17.09 -4.99 6.55
C SER A 72 16.39 -5.80 7.63
N TYR A 73 16.62 -5.46 8.90
CA TYR A 73 15.93 -6.08 10.03
C TYR A 73 14.42 -5.85 9.95
N CYS A 74 13.97 -4.60 9.78
CA CYS A 74 12.54 -4.28 9.66
C CYS A 74 11.89 -4.99 8.45
N HIS A 75 12.57 -5.02 7.31
CA HIS A 75 12.11 -5.72 6.12
C HIS A 75 11.95 -7.23 6.39
N ASN A 76 12.95 -7.85 6.99
CA ASN A 76 12.92 -9.27 7.32
C ASN A 76 11.84 -9.60 8.36
N MET A 77 11.67 -8.77 9.38
CA MET A 77 10.57 -8.91 10.34
C MET A 77 9.20 -8.92 9.66
N THR A 78 8.98 -8.03 8.69
CA THR A 78 7.73 -7.99 7.91
C THR A 78 7.62 -9.17 6.96
N LYS A 79 8.70 -9.46 6.21
CA LYS A 79 8.73 -10.52 5.18
C LYS A 79 8.52 -11.92 5.76
N PHE A 80 9.08 -12.19 6.93
CA PHE A 80 9.02 -13.50 7.58
C PHE A 80 7.99 -13.58 8.72
N SER A 81 7.19 -12.53 8.89
CA SER A 81 6.04 -12.57 9.80
C SER A 81 5.05 -13.63 9.32
N LYS A 82 4.80 -14.63 10.17
CA LYS A 82 3.82 -15.69 9.87
C LYS A 82 2.39 -15.32 10.30
N GLY A 83 2.22 -14.17 10.95
CA GLY A 83 0.94 -13.77 11.51
C GLY A 83 -0.06 -13.20 10.50
N SER A 84 0.39 -12.79 9.31
CA SER A 84 -0.47 -12.19 8.29
C SER A 84 -0.23 -12.76 6.89
N LEU A 85 -1.32 -12.94 6.14
CA LEU A 85 -1.31 -13.35 4.74
C LEU A 85 -2.05 -12.31 3.91
N HIS A 86 -1.37 -11.79 2.87
CA HIS A 86 -1.95 -10.85 1.92
C HIS A 86 -2.06 -11.52 0.55
N LEU A 87 -3.29 -11.60 0.02
CA LEU A 87 -3.57 -12.20 -1.27
C LEU A 87 -4.17 -11.17 -2.23
N VAL A 88 -3.70 -11.18 -3.47
CA VAL A 88 -4.33 -10.47 -4.58
C VAL A 88 -4.91 -11.52 -5.51
N LEU A 89 -6.24 -11.53 -5.65
CA LEU A 89 -6.98 -12.55 -6.41
C LEU A 89 -7.55 -11.94 -7.68
N ALA A 90 -6.98 -12.31 -8.83
CA ALA A 90 -7.49 -11.93 -10.14
C ALA A 90 -8.50 -12.98 -10.60
N THR A 91 -9.79 -12.67 -10.53
CA THR A 91 -10.87 -13.55 -11.00
C THR A 91 -10.92 -13.67 -12.52
N THR A 92 -10.40 -12.65 -13.20
CA THR A 92 -10.24 -12.58 -14.65
C THR A 92 -9.16 -11.57 -15.03
N MET A 93 -8.56 -11.75 -16.21
CA MET A 93 -7.72 -10.74 -16.86
C MET A 93 -8.49 -10.00 -17.97
N ASP A 94 -9.78 -10.31 -18.17
CA ASP A 94 -10.65 -9.58 -19.08
C ASP A 94 -11.16 -8.29 -18.44
N CYS A 95 -11.39 -7.26 -19.24
CA CYS A 95 -11.87 -5.97 -18.80
C CYS A 95 -12.80 -5.35 -19.85
N ASN A 96 -13.86 -4.70 -19.37
CA ASN A 96 -14.79 -3.95 -20.21
C ASN A 96 -14.27 -2.57 -20.60
N PHE A 97 -13.10 -2.13 -20.06
CA PHE A 97 -12.44 -0.86 -20.41
C PHE A 97 -11.14 -1.09 -21.17
N ALA A 98 -10.70 -0.07 -21.93
CA ALA A 98 -9.45 -0.04 -22.69
C ALA A 98 -8.59 1.16 -22.30
N CYS A 99 -8.28 1.29 -21.01
CA CYS A 99 -7.50 2.40 -20.49
C CYS A 99 -6.11 2.45 -21.16
N PRO A 100 -5.68 3.61 -21.70
CA PRO A 100 -4.41 3.73 -22.42
C PRO A 100 -3.17 3.53 -21.55
N TYR A 101 -3.31 3.69 -20.23
CA TYR A 101 -2.26 3.51 -19.23
C TYR A 101 -2.30 2.13 -18.54
N CYS A 102 -3.20 1.23 -18.97
CA CYS A 102 -3.31 -0.09 -18.36
C CYS A 102 -2.10 -0.94 -18.74
N TYR A 103 -1.39 -1.45 -17.73
CA TYR A 103 -0.24 -2.34 -17.91
C TYR A 103 -0.64 -3.81 -18.00
N GLU A 104 -1.93 -4.13 -17.75
CA GLU A 104 -2.41 -5.50 -17.77
C GLU A 104 -2.60 -6.03 -19.21
N ASN A 105 -2.06 -7.22 -19.46
CA ASN A 105 -2.32 -7.96 -20.68
C ASN A 105 -3.71 -8.60 -20.62
N ARG A 106 -4.68 -7.97 -21.27
CA ARG A 106 -6.05 -8.48 -21.30
C ARG A 106 -6.13 -9.85 -21.97
N ARG A 107 -6.71 -10.79 -21.26
CA ARG A 107 -7.00 -12.13 -21.76
C ARG A 107 -8.43 -12.49 -21.38
N LYS A 108 -9.20 -12.96 -22.36
CA LYS A 108 -10.53 -13.48 -22.12
C LYS A 108 -10.46 -14.75 -21.28
N GLY A 109 -11.42 -14.92 -20.42
CA GLY A 109 -11.54 -16.08 -19.54
C GLY A 109 -11.75 -15.70 -18.09
N LYS A 110 -12.12 -16.68 -17.33
CA LYS A 110 -12.38 -16.56 -15.89
C LYS A 110 -11.61 -17.61 -15.11
N MET A 111 -11.44 -17.37 -13.82
CA MET A 111 -10.81 -18.31 -12.90
C MET A 111 -11.58 -19.63 -12.86
N SER A 112 -10.89 -20.74 -13.11
CA SER A 112 -11.49 -22.06 -13.09
C SER A 112 -11.82 -22.51 -11.66
N ILE A 113 -12.69 -23.52 -11.54
CA ILE A 113 -13.09 -24.06 -10.23
C ILE A 113 -11.90 -24.72 -9.52
N GLU A 114 -11.01 -25.37 -10.28
CA GLU A 114 -9.81 -26.01 -9.73
C GLU A 114 -8.88 -24.99 -9.09
N VAL A 115 -8.74 -23.79 -9.71
CA VAL A 115 -7.96 -22.67 -9.14
C VAL A 115 -8.66 -22.12 -7.89
N GLN A 116 -9.98 -21.95 -7.92
CA GLN A 116 -10.74 -21.51 -6.76
C GLN A 116 -10.55 -22.47 -5.58
N ASP A 117 -10.62 -23.77 -5.81
CA ASP A 117 -10.41 -24.79 -4.78
C ASP A 117 -8.96 -24.83 -4.28
N ALA A 118 -7.99 -24.59 -5.15
CA ALA A 118 -6.59 -24.49 -4.77
C ALA A 118 -6.34 -23.28 -3.84
N ILE A 119 -6.94 -22.12 -4.14
CA ILE A 119 -6.88 -20.92 -3.29
C ILE A 119 -7.45 -21.21 -1.89
N ILE A 120 -8.61 -21.88 -1.82
CA ILE A 120 -9.23 -22.21 -0.55
C ILE A 120 -8.35 -23.14 0.28
N ARG A 121 -7.76 -24.18 -0.33
CA ARG A 121 -6.81 -25.06 0.36
C ARG A 121 -5.59 -24.31 0.85
N PHE A 122 -5.02 -23.44 -0.01
CA PHE A 122 -3.86 -22.62 0.37
C PHE A 122 -4.15 -21.72 1.58
N ILE A 123 -5.31 -21.06 1.60
CA ILE A 123 -5.72 -20.23 2.75
C ILE A 123 -5.86 -21.08 4.02
N GLN A 124 -6.54 -22.23 3.92
CA GLN A 124 -6.76 -23.12 5.06
C GLN A 124 -5.43 -23.63 5.64
N GLU A 125 -4.49 -24.02 4.78
CA GLU A 125 -3.16 -24.47 5.19
C GLU A 125 -2.39 -23.37 5.91
N ASN A 126 -2.41 -22.14 5.40
CA ASN A 126 -1.70 -21.02 6.01
C ASN A 126 -2.32 -20.65 7.38
N ILE A 127 -3.64 -20.66 7.51
CA ILE A 127 -4.31 -20.44 8.79
C ILE A 127 -3.94 -21.56 9.79
N ASN A 128 -3.89 -22.81 9.36
CA ASN A 128 -3.46 -23.94 10.20
C ASN A 128 -1.98 -23.80 10.64
N HIS A 129 -1.17 -23.08 9.86
CA HIS A 129 0.23 -22.75 10.19
C HIS A 129 0.40 -21.46 11.00
N GLY A 130 -0.68 -20.86 11.49
CA GLY A 130 -0.65 -19.75 12.44
C GLY A 130 -0.89 -18.35 11.85
N VAL A 131 -1.43 -18.24 10.64
CA VAL A 131 -1.92 -16.97 10.12
C VAL A 131 -3.15 -16.53 10.92
N GLN A 132 -3.06 -15.33 11.51
CA GLN A 132 -4.12 -14.72 12.32
C GLN A 132 -4.83 -13.58 11.60
N LYS A 133 -4.22 -13.05 10.54
CA LYS A 133 -4.77 -11.96 9.73
C LYS A 133 -4.68 -12.29 8.24
N LEU A 134 -5.82 -12.23 7.56
CA LEU A 134 -5.95 -12.46 6.14
C LEU A 134 -6.51 -11.22 5.46
N ASP A 135 -5.71 -10.62 4.57
CA ASP A 135 -6.13 -9.52 3.71
C ASP A 135 -6.26 -10.03 2.27
N VAL A 136 -7.45 -9.89 1.69
CA VAL A 136 -7.74 -10.29 0.31
C VAL A 136 -8.07 -9.07 -0.52
N THR A 137 -7.36 -8.88 -1.63
CA THR A 137 -7.66 -7.84 -2.62
C THR A 137 -8.15 -8.48 -3.91
N TRP A 138 -9.38 -8.22 -4.26
CA TRP A 138 -9.95 -8.59 -5.56
C TRP A 138 -9.39 -7.66 -6.63
N TYR A 139 -8.83 -8.24 -7.66
CA TYR A 139 -8.10 -7.53 -8.70
C TYR A 139 -8.29 -8.24 -10.07
N GLY A 140 -7.51 -7.80 -11.05
CA GLY A 140 -7.46 -8.37 -12.41
C GLY A 140 -7.76 -7.30 -13.45
N GLY A 141 -8.34 -7.69 -14.57
CA GLY A 141 -8.85 -6.71 -15.52
C GLY A 141 -10.02 -5.95 -14.90
N GLU A 142 -11.20 -6.57 -14.81
CA GLU A 142 -12.33 -6.05 -14.05
C GLU A 142 -12.99 -7.21 -13.26
N PRO A 143 -12.84 -7.26 -11.94
CA PRO A 143 -13.38 -8.38 -11.14
C PRO A 143 -14.91 -8.48 -11.20
N LEU A 144 -15.61 -7.36 -11.41
CA LEU A 144 -17.08 -7.32 -11.50
C LEU A 144 -17.63 -7.85 -12.85
N LEU A 145 -16.80 -8.30 -13.77
CA LEU A 145 -17.27 -9.10 -14.90
C LEU A 145 -17.75 -10.50 -14.48
N TYR A 146 -17.23 -11.01 -13.36
CA TYR A 146 -17.59 -12.33 -12.81
C TYR A 146 -17.89 -12.23 -11.30
N PRO A 147 -18.94 -11.49 -10.91
CA PRO A 147 -19.28 -11.26 -9.51
C PRO A 147 -19.67 -12.53 -8.78
N ASP A 148 -20.18 -13.53 -9.49
CA ASP A 148 -20.50 -14.87 -8.99
C ASP A 148 -19.27 -15.57 -8.40
N ILE A 149 -18.13 -15.48 -9.08
CA ILE A 149 -16.85 -16.05 -8.61
C ILE A 149 -16.36 -15.30 -7.36
N VAL A 150 -16.39 -13.96 -7.41
CA VAL A 150 -16.00 -13.13 -6.25
C VAL A 150 -16.84 -13.50 -5.04
N GLN A 151 -18.16 -13.57 -5.19
CA GLN A 151 -19.09 -13.88 -4.09
C GLN A 151 -18.88 -15.29 -3.55
N ALA A 152 -18.76 -16.28 -4.43
CA ALA A 152 -18.58 -17.68 -4.02
C ALA A 152 -17.27 -17.85 -3.23
N LEU A 153 -16.15 -17.29 -3.72
CA LEU A 153 -14.87 -17.32 -3.01
C LEU A 153 -14.90 -16.51 -1.72
N ALA A 154 -15.45 -15.30 -1.73
CA ALA A 154 -15.55 -14.46 -0.55
C ALA A 154 -16.33 -15.15 0.57
N THR A 155 -17.43 -15.82 0.23
CA THR A 155 -18.22 -16.59 1.20
C THR A 155 -17.42 -17.75 1.81
N ARG A 156 -16.73 -18.53 0.97
CA ARG A 156 -15.89 -19.66 1.44
C ARG A 156 -14.73 -19.20 2.30
N ILE A 157 -14.05 -18.13 1.89
CA ILE A 157 -12.93 -17.53 2.66
C ILE A 157 -13.41 -17.04 4.03
N ARG A 158 -14.57 -16.38 4.07
CA ARG A 158 -15.15 -15.90 5.32
C ARG A 158 -15.49 -17.06 6.27
N GLN A 159 -16.12 -18.11 5.76
CA GLN A 159 -16.44 -19.28 6.58
C GLN A 159 -15.19 -19.88 7.24
N ILE A 160 -14.07 -19.95 6.50
CA ILE A 160 -12.80 -20.44 7.03
C ILE A 160 -12.23 -19.49 8.09
N ALA A 161 -12.25 -18.20 7.82
CA ALA A 161 -11.73 -17.19 8.73
C ALA A 161 -12.53 -17.15 10.04
N ASP A 162 -13.86 -17.15 9.96
CA ASP A 162 -14.76 -17.17 11.12
C ASP A 162 -14.57 -18.43 11.97
N ALA A 163 -14.47 -19.60 11.32
CA ALA A 163 -14.26 -20.88 12.01
C ALA A 163 -12.91 -20.96 12.74
N SER A 164 -11.91 -20.19 12.27
CA SER A 164 -10.55 -20.21 12.82
C SER A 164 -10.24 -19.02 13.73
N GLY A 165 -11.16 -18.06 13.86
CA GLY A 165 -10.91 -16.79 14.55
C GLY A 165 -9.87 -15.89 13.86
N CYS A 166 -9.64 -16.08 12.56
CA CYS A 166 -8.72 -15.29 11.76
C CYS A 166 -9.37 -13.94 11.38
N GLU A 167 -8.68 -12.84 11.64
CA GLU A 167 -9.12 -11.51 11.20
C GLU A 167 -9.13 -11.44 9.67
N LEU A 168 -10.30 -11.16 9.07
CA LEU A 168 -10.44 -11.09 7.62
C LEU A 168 -10.78 -9.68 7.17
N THR A 169 -9.98 -9.15 6.23
CA THR A 169 -10.29 -7.92 5.50
C THR A 169 -10.33 -8.19 4.00
N MET A 170 -11.37 -7.70 3.34
CA MET A 170 -11.50 -7.83 1.89
C MET A 170 -11.59 -6.45 1.23
N TYR A 171 -10.83 -6.26 0.16
CA TYR A 171 -10.82 -5.06 -0.65
C TYR A 171 -11.05 -5.42 -2.12
N MET A 172 -11.55 -4.47 -2.88
CA MET A 172 -11.72 -4.61 -4.32
C MET A 172 -11.16 -3.39 -5.06
N VAL A 173 -10.42 -3.65 -6.13
CA VAL A 173 -10.01 -2.64 -7.11
C VAL A 173 -10.88 -2.87 -8.35
N THR A 174 -11.71 -1.90 -8.68
CA THR A 174 -12.66 -1.98 -9.80
C THR A 174 -12.73 -0.64 -10.52
N ASN A 175 -13.09 -0.67 -11.81
CA ASN A 175 -13.39 0.54 -12.57
C ASN A 175 -14.77 1.14 -12.23
N GLY A 176 -15.56 0.48 -11.41
CA GLY A 176 -16.84 0.94 -10.89
C GLY A 176 -18.01 0.94 -11.88
N TYR A 177 -17.80 0.58 -13.13
CA TYR A 177 -18.83 0.61 -14.17
C TYR A 177 -20.01 -0.33 -13.89
N LEU A 178 -19.72 -1.51 -13.34
CA LEU A 178 -20.69 -2.55 -13.04
C LEU A 178 -21.17 -2.53 -11.57
N SER A 179 -20.74 -1.55 -10.76
CA SER A 179 -21.03 -1.52 -9.33
C SER A 179 -22.54 -1.48 -9.01
N ASP A 180 -23.31 -0.71 -9.78
CA ASP A 180 -24.77 -0.54 -9.53
C ASP A 180 -25.57 -1.85 -9.69
N SER A 181 -25.10 -2.76 -10.55
CA SER A 181 -25.76 -4.05 -10.78
C SER A 181 -25.29 -5.16 -9.81
N CYS A 182 -24.10 -5.01 -9.26
CA CYS A 182 -23.44 -6.05 -8.47
C CYS A 182 -23.37 -5.76 -6.96
N CYS A 183 -23.54 -4.50 -6.52
CA CYS A 183 -23.38 -4.10 -5.12
C CYS A 183 -24.32 -4.85 -4.15
N LYS A 184 -25.50 -5.25 -4.59
CA LYS A 184 -26.46 -6.01 -3.75
C LYS A 184 -26.01 -7.43 -3.43
N SER A 185 -25.03 -7.96 -4.15
CA SER A 185 -24.52 -9.33 -3.97
C SER A 185 -23.16 -9.39 -3.26
N LEU A 186 -22.53 -8.23 -3.03
CA LEU A 186 -21.18 -8.14 -2.46
C LEU A 186 -21.19 -7.60 -1.01
N ASP A 187 -22.25 -7.87 -0.26
CA ASP A 187 -22.35 -7.51 1.16
C ASP A 187 -21.09 -7.97 1.91
N ASN A 188 -20.40 -7.01 2.52
CA ASN A 188 -19.17 -7.19 3.30
C ASN A 188 -17.82 -7.19 2.54
N ILE A 189 -17.76 -6.80 1.29
CA ILE A 189 -16.49 -6.47 0.62
C ILE A 189 -16.33 -4.95 0.62
N ARG A 190 -15.28 -4.44 1.28
CA ARG A 190 -14.94 -3.01 1.21
C ARG A 190 -14.33 -2.70 -0.16
N VAL A 191 -15.02 -1.91 -0.97
CA VAL A 191 -14.47 -1.47 -2.24
C VAL A 191 -13.48 -0.36 -1.98
N LYS A 192 -12.18 -0.63 -2.24
CA LYS A 192 -11.17 0.41 -2.36
C LYS A 192 -10.98 0.73 -3.83
N GLN A 193 -11.54 1.84 -4.25
CA GLN A 193 -11.19 2.42 -5.54
C GLN A 193 -9.86 3.16 -5.36
N ARG A 194 -8.76 2.62 -5.89
CA ARG A 194 -7.54 3.40 -6.07
C ARG A 194 -7.70 4.21 -7.34
N PHE A 195 -8.12 5.44 -7.21
CA PHE A 195 -7.88 6.42 -8.25
C PHE A 195 -6.38 6.77 -8.21
N SER A 196 -5.62 6.32 -9.21
CA SER A 196 -4.42 7.04 -9.56
C SER A 196 -4.89 8.43 -10.02
N THR A 197 -4.28 9.47 -9.52
CA THR A 197 -4.54 10.87 -9.88
C THR A 197 -4.46 11.00 -11.40
N ILE A 198 -5.61 11.02 -12.07
CA ILE A 198 -5.72 11.24 -13.51
C ILE A 198 -5.73 12.75 -13.71
N PRO A 199 -4.92 13.31 -14.61
CA PRO A 199 -4.99 14.72 -14.94
C PRO A 199 -6.42 15.13 -15.31
N SER A 200 -6.85 16.30 -14.86
CA SER A 200 -8.21 16.83 -14.95
C SER A 200 -8.80 17.00 -16.36
N ASN A 201 -8.01 16.74 -17.39
CA ASN A 201 -8.42 16.79 -18.79
C ASN A 201 -8.83 15.43 -19.39
N ILE A 202 -8.72 14.35 -18.65
CA ILE A 202 -9.26 13.05 -19.03
C ILE A 202 -10.54 12.83 -18.24
N GLN A 203 -11.65 13.29 -18.80
CA GLN A 203 -12.99 13.08 -18.27
C GLN A 203 -13.40 11.61 -18.53
N MET A 204 -12.82 10.69 -17.76
CA MET A 204 -13.32 9.32 -17.67
C MET A 204 -14.51 9.32 -16.73
N CYS A 205 -15.58 8.63 -17.14
CA CYS A 205 -16.78 8.43 -16.36
C CYS A 205 -16.48 7.72 -15.04
N ILE A 206 -16.05 8.49 -14.05
CA ILE A 206 -15.97 8.07 -12.67
C ILE A 206 -17.18 8.73 -12.01
N ARG A 207 -18.25 7.97 -11.84
CA ARG A 207 -19.36 8.44 -11.02
C ARG A 207 -18.97 8.26 -9.56
N ASP A 208 -18.65 9.37 -8.90
CA ASP A 208 -18.74 9.48 -7.45
C ASP A 208 -20.19 9.24 -7.05
N ARG A 209 -20.49 8.04 -6.57
CA ARG A 209 -21.71 7.79 -5.84
C ARG A 209 -21.35 7.24 -4.47
N SER A 210 -21.56 8.09 -3.47
CA SER A 210 -21.70 7.66 -2.09
C SER A 210 -22.99 6.85 -1.97
N TYR A 211 -22.86 5.53 -1.82
CA TYR A 211 -23.97 4.70 -1.35
C TYR A 211 -23.77 4.45 0.14
N ASP A 212 -24.83 4.63 0.92
CA ASP A 212 -24.89 4.28 2.33
C ASP A 212 -24.50 2.80 2.49
N GLY A 213 -23.29 2.54 3.05
CA GLY A 213 -22.76 1.22 3.31
C GLY A 213 -21.60 0.75 2.42
N CYS A 214 -21.29 1.38 1.29
CA CYS A 214 -20.08 1.16 0.51
C CYS A 214 -19.25 2.44 0.49
N LEU A 215 -18.19 2.47 1.27
CA LEU A 215 -17.21 3.57 1.22
C LEU A 215 -16.39 3.40 -0.05
N VAL A 216 -16.69 4.21 -1.08
CA VAL A 216 -15.82 4.42 -2.24
C VAL A 216 -14.83 5.51 -1.82
N LEU A 217 -13.61 5.12 -1.55
CA LEU A 217 -12.47 6.03 -1.33
C LEU A 217 -11.55 5.97 -2.54
#